data_34fd73e45625c5667b0dc7ed039fb064
#
_entry.id   34fd73e45625c5667b0dc7ed039fb064
#
_cell.length_a   1.000
_cell.length_b   1.000
_cell.length_c   1.000
_cell.angle_alpha   90.00
_cell.angle_beta   90.00
_cell.angle_gamma   90.00
#
_symmetry.space_group_name_H-M   'P 1'
#
loop_
_entity.id
_entity.type
_entity.pdbx_description
1 polymer ?
#
loop_
_entity_poly.entity_id
_entity_poly.type
_entity_poly.pdbx_seq_one_letter_code
_entity_poly.pdbx_strand_id
1 'polypeptide(L)'
;MDDITVLGLDAMEVQTVRTVQPHHFDQYWQAGILSWKSDFEMNMHGPYYAELLGSKRERNRTLSKMEASMQAGKLVNARHLTYHVGPYGDFDPGSEANEELINIFTGVVDRVQSIWGVEEEEEEYSAFPWVHEAEPSLVGIETSGRQELWGTVDEVLDVCNHVEGTVPVLNMAHIHARGHGMMRTSEDYAELFDRVRESYGGSKFYCHFAGVEHRMGNALHYTQIKKSDLKFEPFAEYLAEEGDWMDITIISDSPLLEHDAMYMLQHYDKARQRLLEIRARDQRGMITATQSVADDDSDLIGEKTSTLLDSKSLPEQKSSATESEKSSKTKTQNTNMISFEEEEDEDDIF
;
A
#
# COMPACT_ATOMS: atom_id res chain seq x y z
N MET A 1 2.77 8.65 -15.47
CA MET A 1 2.36 7.24 -15.36
C MET A 1 3.23 6.31 -16.20
N ASP A 2 3.44 6.55 -17.48
CA ASP A 2 4.30 5.68 -18.30
C ASP A 2 5.70 5.49 -17.70
N ASP A 3 6.29 6.55 -17.13
CA ASP A 3 7.60 6.48 -16.47
C ASP A 3 7.56 5.61 -15.21
N ILE A 4 6.49 5.68 -14.41
CA ILE A 4 6.33 4.93 -13.17
C ILE A 4 6.14 3.44 -13.44
N THR A 5 5.33 3.10 -14.45
CA THR A 5 5.13 1.70 -14.90
C THR A 5 6.44 1.10 -15.45
N VAL A 6 7.23 1.89 -16.19
CA VAL A 6 8.56 1.45 -16.68
C VAL A 6 9.52 1.17 -15.52
N LEU A 7 9.36 1.84 -14.38
CA LEU A 7 10.13 1.59 -13.15
C LEU A 7 9.68 0.33 -12.40
N GLY A 8 8.59 -0.33 -12.83
CA GLY A 8 8.04 -1.52 -12.18
C GLY A 8 7.24 -1.21 -10.92
N LEU A 9 6.71 0.02 -10.82
CA LEU A 9 5.81 0.43 -9.74
C LEU A 9 4.36 0.26 -10.20
N ASP A 10 3.48 -0.17 -9.31
CA ASP A 10 2.11 -0.62 -9.61
C ASP A 10 1.04 0.34 -9.07
N ALA A 11 1.42 1.29 -8.21
CA ALA A 11 0.50 2.21 -7.55
C ALA A 11 1.06 3.63 -7.43
N MET A 12 0.16 4.61 -7.38
CA MET A 12 0.48 6.01 -7.09
C MET A 12 -0.65 6.66 -6.29
N GLU A 13 -0.30 7.59 -5.42
CA GLU A 13 -1.26 8.42 -4.72
C GLU A 13 -1.11 9.89 -5.11
N VAL A 14 -2.23 10.53 -5.43
CA VAL A 14 -2.30 11.97 -5.68
C VAL A 14 -2.54 12.69 -4.35
N GLN A 15 -1.63 13.57 -3.95
CA GLN A 15 -1.76 14.30 -2.69
C GLN A 15 -2.34 15.70 -2.91
N THR A 16 -3.39 16.03 -2.15
CA THR A 16 -4.03 17.35 -2.18
C THR A 16 -3.84 18.05 -0.84
N VAL A 17 -2.64 18.60 -0.63
CA VAL A 17 -2.18 19.12 0.67
C VAL A 17 -3.17 20.11 1.33
N ARG A 18 -3.68 21.09 0.60
CA ARG A 18 -4.61 22.10 1.15
C ARG A 18 -6.03 21.97 0.64
N THR A 19 -6.18 21.76 -0.66
CA THR A 19 -7.47 21.58 -1.33
C THR A 19 -7.26 21.10 -2.77
N VAL A 20 -8.28 20.51 -3.34
CA VAL A 20 -8.32 20.16 -4.75
C VAL A 20 -8.35 21.43 -5.60
N GLN A 21 -7.56 21.46 -6.66
CA GLN A 21 -7.51 22.57 -7.62
C GLN A 21 -8.42 22.26 -8.83
N PRO A 22 -9.54 22.98 -9.02
CA PRO A 22 -10.49 22.68 -10.11
C PRO A 22 -9.89 22.73 -11.52
N HIS A 23 -8.86 23.56 -11.73
CA HIS A 23 -8.18 23.67 -13.02
C HIS A 23 -7.34 22.43 -13.40
N HIS A 24 -7.15 21.49 -12.46
CA HIS A 24 -6.49 20.20 -12.72
C HIS A 24 -7.46 19.06 -13.04
N PHE A 25 -8.76 19.32 -13.12
CA PHE A 25 -9.75 18.25 -13.35
C PHE A 25 -9.51 17.47 -14.64
N ASP A 26 -9.12 18.13 -15.74
CA ASP A 26 -8.75 17.44 -16.96
C ASP A 26 -7.56 16.49 -16.79
N GLN A 27 -6.58 16.88 -15.96
CA GLN A 27 -5.40 16.05 -15.64
C GLN A 27 -5.78 14.85 -14.78
N TYR A 28 -6.64 15.05 -13.77
CA TYR A 28 -7.16 13.95 -12.95
C TYR A 28 -7.92 12.94 -13.82
N TRP A 29 -8.78 13.41 -14.70
CA TRP A 29 -9.52 12.55 -15.61
C TRP A 29 -8.61 11.78 -16.57
N GLN A 30 -7.60 12.42 -17.16
CA GLN A 30 -6.61 11.77 -18.02
C GLN A 30 -5.82 10.71 -17.25
N ALA A 31 -5.44 11.00 -16.00
CA ALA A 31 -4.77 10.03 -15.13
C ALA A 31 -5.68 8.81 -14.83
N GLY A 32 -6.97 9.04 -14.58
CA GLY A 32 -7.95 7.97 -14.39
C GLY A 32 -8.12 7.07 -15.61
N ILE A 33 -8.17 7.64 -16.84
CA ILE A 33 -8.20 6.86 -18.07
C ILE A 33 -6.93 5.99 -18.22
N LEU A 34 -5.76 6.54 -17.91
CA LEU A 34 -4.51 5.81 -18.00
C LEU A 34 -4.46 4.68 -16.96
N SER A 35 -4.85 4.96 -15.72
CA SER A 35 -4.97 3.96 -14.66
C SER A 35 -5.86 2.78 -15.08
N TRP A 36 -7.09 3.08 -15.51
CA TRP A 36 -8.05 2.07 -15.95
C TRP A 36 -7.53 1.21 -17.11
N LYS A 37 -6.82 1.82 -18.09
CA LYS A 37 -6.28 1.10 -19.25
C LYS A 37 -5.05 0.26 -18.95
N SER A 38 -4.26 0.61 -17.96
CA SER A 38 -2.99 -0.05 -17.64
C SER A 38 -3.06 -0.94 -16.39
N ASP A 39 -4.24 -1.07 -15.77
CA ASP A 39 -4.43 -1.77 -14.50
C ASP A 39 -3.48 -1.26 -13.40
N PHE A 40 -3.23 0.05 -13.42
CA PHE A 40 -2.37 0.75 -12.48
C PHE A 40 -3.21 1.33 -11.35
N GLU A 41 -2.86 1.04 -10.09
CA GLU A 41 -3.62 1.52 -8.95
C GLU A 41 -3.41 3.01 -8.71
N MET A 42 -4.51 3.77 -8.72
CA MET A 42 -4.52 5.18 -8.32
C MET A 42 -5.23 5.34 -6.99
N ASN A 43 -4.64 6.16 -6.14
CA ASN A 43 -5.20 6.55 -4.87
C ASN A 43 -5.19 8.06 -4.73
N MET A 44 -5.94 8.60 -3.77
CA MET A 44 -5.94 10.04 -3.51
C MET A 44 -5.89 10.32 -2.02
N HIS A 45 -4.93 11.16 -1.64
CA HIS A 45 -4.86 11.71 -0.30
C HIS A 45 -5.61 13.04 -0.27
N GLY A 46 -6.61 13.11 0.60
CA GLY A 46 -7.38 14.32 0.85
C GLY A 46 -6.57 15.40 1.56
N PRO A 47 -7.19 16.54 1.86
CA PRO A 47 -6.50 17.65 2.48
C PRO A 47 -5.85 17.26 3.81
N TYR A 48 -4.57 17.55 3.94
CA TYR A 48 -3.76 17.20 5.10
C TYR A 48 -4.26 17.84 6.41
N TYR A 49 -4.65 19.13 6.33
CA TYR A 49 -5.14 19.87 7.50
C TYR A 49 -6.63 19.61 7.71
N ALA A 50 -6.92 18.62 8.54
CA ALA A 50 -8.28 18.25 8.95
C ALA A 50 -8.54 18.64 10.40
N GLU A 51 -9.80 18.93 10.71
CA GLU A 51 -10.30 19.32 12.04
C GLU A 51 -11.69 18.69 12.25
N LEU A 52 -11.76 17.34 12.13
CA LEU A 52 -13.06 16.64 12.19
C LEU A 52 -13.68 16.65 13.58
N LEU A 53 -12.85 16.65 14.63
CA LEU A 53 -13.28 16.75 16.04
C LEU A 53 -13.32 18.20 16.55
N GLY A 54 -13.03 19.18 15.69
CA GLY A 54 -13.11 20.57 16.02
C GLY A 54 -14.53 21.12 16.11
N SER A 55 -14.66 22.46 16.20
CA SER A 55 -15.97 23.13 16.19
C SER A 55 -16.78 22.78 14.93
N LYS A 56 -18.10 22.92 15.00
CA LYS A 56 -18.99 22.70 13.85
C LYS A 56 -18.53 23.43 12.57
N ARG A 57 -17.96 24.65 12.71
CA ARG A 57 -17.46 25.43 11.57
C ARG A 57 -16.22 24.79 10.96
N GLU A 58 -15.29 24.34 11.77
CA GLU A 58 -14.04 23.69 11.34
C GLU A 58 -14.35 22.35 10.69
N ARG A 59 -15.18 21.54 11.33
CA ARG A 59 -15.66 20.27 10.78
C ARG A 59 -16.33 20.45 9.41
N ASN A 60 -17.28 21.38 9.28
CA ASN A 60 -17.95 21.62 8.00
C ASN A 60 -16.98 22.07 6.91
N ARG A 61 -15.97 22.88 7.25
CA ARG A 61 -14.92 23.27 6.31
C ARG A 61 -14.08 22.08 5.88
N THR A 62 -13.72 21.21 6.82
CA THR A 62 -12.99 19.97 6.53
C THR A 62 -13.81 19.07 5.62
N LEU A 63 -15.06 18.78 5.95
CA LEU A 63 -15.95 17.94 5.15
C LEU A 63 -16.15 18.49 3.73
N SER A 64 -16.26 19.79 3.55
CA SER A 64 -16.34 20.41 2.20
C SER A 64 -15.07 20.19 1.38
N LYS A 65 -13.89 20.23 2.00
CA LYS A 65 -12.63 19.92 1.32
C LYS A 65 -12.51 18.42 1.00
N MET A 66 -12.95 17.55 1.91
CA MET A 66 -13.01 16.10 1.67
C MET A 66 -13.94 15.79 0.49
N GLU A 67 -15.11 16.42 0.41
CA GLU A 67 -16.01 16.24 -0.72
C GLU A 67 -15.38 16.65 -2.05
N ALA A 68 -14.65 17.76 -2.11
CA ALA A 68 -13.91 18.13 -3.31
C ALA A 68 -12.85 17.08 -3.70
N SER A 69 -12.16 16.48 -2.72
CA SER A 69 -11.21 15.40 -3.00
C SER A 69 -11.90 14.09 -3.41
N MET A 70 -13.12 13.80 -2.92
CA MET A 70 -13.92 12.66 -3.39
C MET A 70 -14.26 12.80 -4.88
N GLN A 71 -14.69 14.00 -5.30
CA GLN A 71 -14.97 14.28 -6.72
C GLN A 71 -13.73 14.10 -7.59
N ALA A 72 -12.57 14.61 -7.15
CA ALA A 72 -11.31 14.40 -7.85
C ALA A 72 -10.88 12.92 -7.82
N GLY A 73 -11.10 12.22 -6.72
CA GLY A 73 -10.85 10.79 -6.57
C GLY A 73 -11.64 9.94 -7.58
N LYS A 74 -12.92 10.28 -7.81
CA LYS A 74 -13.71 9.67 -8.88
C LYS A 74 -13.06 9.89 -10.26
N LEU A 75 -12.54 11.09 -10.52
CA LEU A 75 -11.88 11.41 -11.79
C LEU A 75 -10.60 10.61 -12.02
N VAL A 76 -9.78 10.39 -10.98
CA VAL A 76 -8.54 9.60 -11.09
C VAL A 76 -8.76 8.09 -10.98
N ASN A 77 -10.00 7.63 -10.79
CA ASN A 77 -10.31 6.23 -10.53
C ASN A 77 -9.60 5.71 -9.25
N ALA A 78 -9.66 6.51 -8.18
CA ALA A 78 -8.98 6.17 -6.93
C ALA A 78 -9.59 4.91 -6.30
N ARG A 79 -8.75 3.97 -5.85
CA ARG A 79 -9.18 2.77 -5.10
C ARG A 79 -9.53 3.10 -3.66
N HIS A 80 -8.81 4.06 -3.07
CA HIS A 80 -9.15 4.61 -1.77
C HIS A 80 -8.87 6.12 -1.71
N LEU A 81 -9.50 6.76 -0.74
CA LEU A 81 -9.37 8.17 -0.42
C LEU A 81 -8.83 8.29 1.01
N THR A 82 -7.58 8.66 1.18
CA THR A 82 -6.92 8.76 2.49
C THR A 82 -7.25 10.08 3.17
N TYR A 83 -7.58 10.03 4.47
CA TYR A 83 -7.88 11.21 5.28
C TYR A 83 -7.24 11.14 6.66
N HIS A 84 -6.73 12.29 7.10
CA HIS A 84 -6.42 12.55 8.51
C HIS A 84 -7.67 13.05 9.26
N VAL A 85 -7.66 12.89 10.57
CA VAL A 85 -8.72 13.40 11.46
C VAL A 85 -8.38 14.78 12.03
N GLY A 86 -7.13 14.98 12.42
CA GLY A 86 -6.65 16.20 13.05
C GLY A 86 -6.64 16.13 14.59
N PRO A 87 -6.63 17.29 15.27
CA PRO A 87 -6.62 17.38 16.73
C PRO A 87 -7.88 16.78 17.36
N TYR A 88 -7.76 16.30 18.61
CA TYR A 88 -8.91 15.81 19.39
C TYR A 88 -9.97 16.89 19.68
N GLY A 89 -9.64 18.18 19.50
CA GLY A 89 -10.57 19.28 19.83
C GLY A 89 -10.87 19.33 21.33
N ASP A 90 -12.16 19.29 21.65
CA ASP A 90 -12.65 19.28 23.04
C ASP A 90 -12.80 17.83 23.61
N PHE A 91 -12.43 16.81 22.82
CA PHE A 91 -12.49 15.40 23.26
C PHE A 91 -11.18 14.98 23.93
N ASP A 92 -11.29 14.16 24.94
CA ASP A 92 -10.16 13.41 25.46
C ASP A 92 -9.89 12.18 24.55
N PRO A 93 -8.63 11.70 24.46
CA PRO A 93 -8.34 10.44 23.78
C PRO A 93 -9.16 9.27 24.32
N GLY A 94 -9.86 8.54 23.45
CA GLY A 94 -10.65 7.39 23.86
C GLY A 94 -12.00 7.27 23.14
N SER A 95 -12.94 6.55 23.77
CA SER A 95 -14.19 6.09 23.16
C SER A 95 -15.10 7.21 22.67
N GLU A 96 -15.21 8.34 23.38
CA GLU A 96 -16.09 9.44 22.97
C GLU A 96 -15.64 10.07 21.64
N ALA A 97 -14.33 10.26 21.44
CA ALA A 97 -13.77 10.74 20.18
C ALA A 97 -14.05 9.74 19.04
N ASN A 98 -13.89 8.44 19.30
CA ASN A 98 -14.15 7.39 18.33
C ASN A 98 -15.61 7.29 17.95
N GLU A 99 -16.55 7.37 18.92
CA GLU A 99 -18.00 7.37 18.66
C GLU A 99 -18.43 8.52 17.75
N GLU A 100 -17.89 9.72 17.98
CA GLU A 100 -18.15 10.88 17.11
C GLU A 100 -17.57 10.64 15.70
N LEU A 101 -16.38 10.07 15.59
CA LEU A 101 -15.75 9.79 14.30
C LEU A 101 -16.46 8.66 13.54
N ILE A 102 -16.97 7.65 14.20
CA ILE A 102 -17.82 6.62 13.60
C ILE A 102 -19.02 7.27 12.89
N ASN A 103 -19.71 8.22 13.57
CA ASN A 103 -20.83 8.95 12.97
C ASN A 103 -20.37 9.80 11.77
N ILE A 104 -19.24 10.49 11.89
CA ILE A 104 -18.71 11.34 10.82
C ILE A 104 -18.30 10.48 9.61
N PHE A 105 -17.54 9.41 9.80
CA PHE A 105 -17.06 8.58 8.71
C PHE A 105 -18.17 7.76 8.06
N THR A 106 -19.22 7.37 8.79
CA THR A 106 -20.45 6.81 8.18
C THR A 106 -21.01 7.80 7.13
N GLY A 107 -21.17 9.07 7.50
CA GLY A 107 -21.61 10.10 6.55
C GLY A 107 -20.63 10.35 5.39
N VAL A 108 -19.32 10.22 5.63
CA VAL A 108 -18.28 10.32 4.59
C VAL A 108 -18.39 9.17 3.60
N VAL A 109 -18.55 7.93 4.05
CA VAL A 109 -18.76 6.75 3.21
C VAL A 109 -20.04 6.88 2.38
N ASP A 110 -21.18 7.27 3.01
CA ASP A 110 -22.42 7.52 2.29
C ASP A 110 -22.24 8.57 1.18
N ARG A 111 -21.44 9.59 1.44
CA ARG A 111 -21.15 10.62 0.45
C ARG A 111 -20.29 10.10 -0.71
N VAL A 112 -19.29 9.27 -0.42
CA VAL A 112 -18.50 8.59 -1.46
C VAL A 112 -19.40 7.74 -2.33
N GLN A 113 -20.23 6.89 -1.74
CA GLN A 113 -21.17 6.04 -2.46
C GLN A 113 -22.13 6.87 -3.35
N SER A 114 -22.65 7.99 -2.83
CA SER A 114 -23.48 8.92 -3.59
C SER A 114 -22.76 9.54 -4.80
N ILE A 115 -21.48 9.92 -4.64
CA ILE A 115 -20.67 10.48 -5.71
C ILE A 115 -20.34 9.42 -6.77
N TRP A 116 -20.08 8.17 -6.38
CA TRP A 116 -19.78 7.07 -7.30
C TRP A 116 -21.06 6.47 -7.93
N GLY A 117 -22.21 6.60 -7.28
CA GLY A 117 -23.50 6.13 -7.83
C GLY A 117 -23.78 6.74 -9.22
N VAL A 118 -24.31 5.91 -10.11
CA VAL A 118 -24.77 6.35 -11.43
C VAL A 118 -26.28 6.57 -11.30
N GLU A 119 -26.78 7.75 -11.63
CA GLU A 119 -28.22 7.94 -11.82
C GLU A 119 -28.65 7.19 -13.10
N GLU A 120 -29.61 6.28 -12.99
CA GLU A 120 -30.07 5.39 -14.07
C GLU A 120 -30.51 6.13 -15.36
N GLU A 121 -30.75 7.44 -15.27
CA GLU A 121 -31.20 8.27 -16.40
C GLU A 121 -30.07 8.83 -17.27
N GLU A 122 -28.79 8.67 -16.88
CA GLU A 122 -27.61 9.17 -17.62
C GLU A 122 -26.87 8.08 -18.42
N GLU A 123 -27.52 7.00 -18.84
CA GLU A 123 -26.90 5.88 -19.56
C GLU A 123 -26.20 6.30 -20.88
N GLU A 124 -26.48 7.45 -21.45
CA GLU A 124 -25.99 7.81 -22.79
C GLU A 124 -24.61 8.49 -22.79
N TYR A 125 -24.13 8.98 -21.62
CA TYR A 125 -22.82 9.65 -21.52
C TYR A 125 -22.16 9.46 -20.16
N SER A 126 -21.80 8.25 -19.78
CA SER A 126 -20.84 8.11 -18.70
C SER A 126 -19.46 8.60 -19.18
N ALA A 127 -19.09 9.81 -18.77
CA ALA A 127 -17.76 10.36 -19.04
C ALA A 127 -16.62 9.53 -18.40
N PHE A 128 -16.97 8.55 -17.58
CA PHE A 128 -16.07 7.72 -16.80
C PHE A 128 -16.23 6.26 -17.20
N PRO A 129 -15.35 5.71 -18.04
CA PRO A 129 -15.45 4.30 -18.49
C PRO A 129 -15.47 3.30 -17.33
N TRP A 130 -14.85 3.63 -16.21
CA TRP A 130 -14.75 2.77 -15.00
C TRP A 130 -15.97 2.84 -14.09
N VAL A 131 -16.88 3.82 -14.24
CA VAL A 131 -18.01 4.02 -13.31
C VAL A 131 -18.98 2.84 -13.29
N HIS A 132 -19.08 2.10 -14.38
CA HIS A 132 -19.95 0.91 -14.45
C HIS A 132 -19.28 -0.37 -13.96
N GLU A 133 -17.96 -0.37 -13.79
CA GLU A 133 -17.17 -1.56 -13.47
C GLU A 133 -16.49 -1.45 -12.11
N ALA A 134 -16.35 -0.24 -11.56
CA ALA A 134 -15.62 0.01 -10.34
C ALA A 134 -16.55 0.10 -9.12
N GLU A 135 -16.18 -0.59 -8.06
CA GLU A 135 -16.75 -0.36 -6.74
C GLU A 135 -16.41 1.06 -6.25
N PRO A 136 -17.25 1.68 -5.41
CA PRO A 136 -16.92 2.95 -4.79
C PRO A 136 -15.57 2.88 -4.06
N SER A 137 -14.80 3.97 -4.09
CA SER A 137 -13.55 4.04 -3.36
C SER A 137 -13.74 3.76 -1.88
N LEU A 138 -12.80 3.05 -1.29
CA LEU A 138 -12.73 2.92 0.16
C LEU A 138 -12.31 4.25 0.80
N VAL A 139 -12.79 4.51 2.01
CA VAL A 139 -12.38 5.66 2.81
C VAL A 139 -11.23 5.24 3.70
N GLY A 140 -10.02 5.68 3.38
CA GLY A 140 -8.81 5.42 4.16
C GLY A 140 -8.73 6.36 5.36
N ILE A 141 -8.54 5.81 6.55
CA ILE A 141 -8.31 6.57 7.79
C ILE A 141 -6.86 6.38 8.21
N GLU A 142 -6.10 7.46 8.22
CA GLU A 142 -4.66 7.39 8.40
C GLU A 142 -4.23 7.58 9.86
N THR A 143 -3.23 6.80 10.27
CA THR A 143 -2.55 6.99 11.56
C THR A 143 -1.79 8.30 11.60
N SER A 144 -1.71 8.94 12.78
CA SER A 144 -1.03 10.23 12.97
C SER A 144 0.29 10.09 13.72
N GLY A 145 1.28 10.89 13.33
CA GLY A 145 2.62 10.91 13.90
C GLY A 145 2.82 11.81 15.12
N ARG A 146 1.77 12.51 15.60
CA ARG A 146 1.87 13.45 16.71
C ARG A 146 0.96 13.08 17.87
N GLN A 147 1.44 13.31 19.10
CA GLN A 147 0.72 12.95 20.34
C GLN A 147 -0.61 13.71 20.50
N GLU A 148 -0.64 14.97 20.06
CA GLU A 148 -1.81 15.86 20.16
C GLU A 148 -2.89 15.63 19.10
N LEU A 149 -2.60 14.75 18.11
CA LEU A 149 -3.54 14.42 17.05
C LEU A 149 -4.17 13.05 17.31
N TRP A 150 -5.43 12.92 16.93
CA TRP A 150 -6.09 11.62 16.85
C TRP A 150 -5.44 10.75 15.77
N GLY A 151 -5.40 9.45 15.97
CA GLY A 151 -4.91 8.50 14.96
C GLY A 151 -3.79 7.60 15.48
N THR A 152 -3.89 7.10 16.71
CA THR A 152 -3.15 5.90 17.11
C THR A 152 -3.63 4.70 16.30
N VAL A 153 -2.84 3.64 16.22
CA VAL A 153 -3.24 2.41 15.52
C VAL A 153 -4.57 1.88 16.06
N ASP A 154 -4.73 1.83 17.39
CA ASP A 154 -5.96 1.30 18.01
C ASP A 154 -7.19 2.14 17.70
N GLU A 155 -7.07 3.47 17.69
CA GLU A 155 -8.16 4.37 17.34
C GLU A 155 -8.59 4.19 15.88
N VAL A 156 -7.63 4.11 14.96
CA VAL A 156 -7.91 3.90 13.53
C VAL A 156 -8.60 2.55 13.31
N LEU A 157 -8.09 1.48 13.92
CA LEU A 157 -8.69 0.15 13.80
C LEU A 157 -10.10 0.09 14.40
N ASP A 158 -10.32 0.74 15.55
CA ASP A 158 -11.63 0.80 16.20
C ASP A 158 -12.67 1.48 15.29
N VAL A 159 -12.36 2.63 14.72
CA VAL A 159 -13.29 3.30 13.80
C VAL A 159 -13.51 2.48 12.52
N CYS A 160 -12.46 1.92 11.93
CA CYS A 160 -12.57 1.09 10.73
C CYS A 160 -13.40 -0.18 10.96
N ASN A 161 -13.39 -0.75 12.16
CA ASN A 161 -14.24 -1.91 12.51
C ASN A 161 -15.72 -1.58 12.61
N HIS A 162 -16.06 -0.33 12.90
CA HIS A 162 -17.45 0.09 13.09
C HIS A 162 -18.05 0.75 11.84
N VAL A 163 -17.25 1.11 10.85
CA VAL A 163 -17.72 1.79 9.63
C VAL A 163 -17.36 0.98 8.40
N GLU A 164 -18.34 0.25 7.87
CA GLU A 164 -18.17 -0.48 6.60
C GLU A 164 -17.83 0.51 5.45
N GLY A 165 -16.92 0.12 4.57
CA GLY A 165 -16.42 1.00 3.50
C GLY A 165 -15.20 1.83 3.89
N THR A 166 -14.73 1.71 5.14
CA THR A 166 -13.46 2.28 5.57
C THR A 166 -12.33 1.26 5.54
N VAL A 167 -11.10 1.73 5.48
CA VAL A 167 -9.88 0.91 5.52
C VAL A 167 -8.79 1.63 6.33
N PRO A 168 -8.02 0.92 7.18
CA PRO A 168 -6.91 1.55 7.87
C PRO A 168 -5.76 1.87 6.91
N VAL A 169 -5.22 3.08 7.01
CA VAL A 169 -4.00 3.51 6.34
C VAL A 169 -2.90 3.65 7.39
N LEU A 170 -1.94 2.74 7.35
CA LEU A 170 -0.88 2.64 8.34
C LEU A 170 0.35 3.40 7.86
N ASN A 171 0.54 4.62 8.34
CA ASN A 171 1.76 5.37 8.05
C ASN A 171 2.88 4.94 9.00
N MET A 172 3.85 4.20 8.47
CA MET A 172 4.94 3.61 9.27
C MET A 172 5.84 4.67 9.90
N ALA A 173 6.03 5.81 9.22
CA ALA A 173 6.77 6.94 9.78
C ALA A 173 6.04 7.56 10.99
N HIS A 174 4.72 7.67 10.92
CA HIS A 174 3.89 8.16 12.01
C HIS A 174 3.90 7.20 13.20
N ILE A 175 3.70 5.91 12.95
CA ILE A 175 3.72 4.88 13.98
C ILE A 175 5.08 4.83 14.68
N HIS A 176 6.17 4.86 13.90
CA HIS A 176 7.53 4.89 14.41
C HIS A 176 7.79 6.12 15.29
N ALA A 177 7.45 7.31 14.79
CA ALA A 177 7.66 8.55 15.51
C ALA A 177 6.86 8.60 16.82
N ARG A 178 5.55 8.27 16.76
CA ARG A 178 4.65 8.28 17.92
C ARG A 178 5.04 7.26 18.97
N GLY A 179 5.58 6.11 18.56
CA GLY A 179 6.15 5.07 19.40
C GLY A 179 7.61 5.30 19.81
N HIS A 180 8.12 6.54 19.72
CA HIS A 180 9.49 6.91 20.12
C HIS A 180 10.58 6.11 19.38
N GLY A 181 10.38 5.79 18.12
CA GLY A 181 11.34 5.05 17.32
C GLY A 181 11.22 3.53 17.48
N MET A 182 10.00 2.99 17.57
CA MET A 182 9.75 1.59 17.91
C MET A 182 9.94 0.61 16.73
N MET A 183 9.70 1.01 15.48
CA MET A 183 9.75 0.12 14.32
C MET A 183 11.20 -0.08 13.84
N ARG A 184 11.88 -1.12 14.30
CA ARG A 184 13.33 -1.35 14.06
C ARG A 184 13.67 -2.73 13.53
N THR A 185 12.88 -3.74 13.87
CA THR A 185 13.12 -5.14 13.54
C THR A 185 11.90 -5.74 12.83
N SER A 186 12.04 -6.89 12.19
CA SER A 186 10.91 -7.60 11.57
C SER A 186 9.88 -8.05 12.60
N GLU A 187 10.32 -8.33 13.83
CA GLU A 187 9.45 -8.69 14.95
C GLU A 187 8.55 -7.51 15.37
N ASP A 188 9.04 -6.26 15.33
CA ASP A 188 8.21 -5.08 15.62
C ASP A 188 7.06 -4.94 14.60
N TYR A 189 7.31 -5.28 13.33
CA TYR A 189 6.27 -5.33 12.31
C TYR A 189 5.33 -6.53 12.52
N ALA A 190 5.84 -7.68 12.92
CA ALA A 190 5.01 -8.83 13.26
C ALA A 190 4.04 -8.49 14.40
N GLU A 191 4.51 -7.89 15.48
CA GLU A 191 3.67 -7.44 16.61
C GLU A 191 2.60 -6.42 16.17
N LEU A 192 2.98 -5.46 15.30
CA LEU A 192 2.03 -4.48 14.75
C LEU A 192 0.94 -5.17 13.92
N PHE A 193 1.32 -6.00 12.95
CA PHE A 193 0.37 -6.62 12.04
C PHE A 193 -0.44 -7.76 12.67
N ASP A 194 0.09 -8.45 13.68
CA ASP A 194 -0.70 -9.37 14.50
C ASP A 194 -1.82 -8.63 15.25
N ARG A 195 -1.51 -7.48 15.86
CA ARG A 195 -2.51 -6.61 16.49
C ARG A 195 -3.55 -6.10 15.48
N VAL A 196 -3.10 -5.68 14.29
CA VAL A 196 -4.01 -5.27 13.21
C VAL A 196 -4.92 -6.42 12.81
N ARG A 197 -4.39 -7.61 12.60
CA ARG A 197 -5.15 -8.81 12.23
C ARG A 197 -6.18 -9.21 13.29
N GLU A 198 -5.79 -9.15 14.57
CA GLU A 198 -6.69 -9.47 15.68
C GLU A 198 -7.80 -8.44 15.86
N SER A 199 -7.50 -7.15 15.66
CA SER A 199 -8.42 -6.06 15.91
C SER A 199 -9.30 -5.71 14.71
N TYR A 200 -8.75 -5.70 13.49
CA TYR A 200 -9.47 -5.31 12.26
C TYR A 200 -10.09 -6.50 11.53
N GLY A 201 -9.40 -7.66 11.57
CA GLY A 201 -9.90 -8.89 10.94
C GLY A 201 -9.93 -8.88 9.40
N GLY A 202 -9.61 -7.77 8.75
CA GLY A 202 -9.47 -7.64 7.31
C GLY A 202 -8.05 -7.99 6.85
N SER A 203 -7.89 -8.23 5.54
CA SER A 203 -6.59 -8.52 4.92
C SER A 203 -6.10 -7.40 4.00
N LYS A 204 -6.93 -6.40 3.71
CA LYS A 204 -6.60 -5.29 2.83
C LYS A 204 -6.10 -4.09 3.63
N PHE A 205 -4.91 -3.63 3.28
CA PHE A 205 -4.24 -2.53 3.97
C PHE A 205 -3.61 -1.57 2.98
N TYR A 206 -3.59 -0.30 3.39
CA TYR A 206 -2.78 0.71 2.73
C TYR A 206 -1.74 1.23 3.71
N CYS A 207 -0.51 1.37 3.24
CA CYS A 207 0.59 1.84 4.06
C CYS A 207 1.28 3.00 3.39
N HIS A 208 1.66 4.00 4.20
CA HIS A 208 2.62 5.01 3.80
C HIS A 208 3.96 4.71 4.44
N PHE A 209 5.04 4.92 3.70
CA PHE A 209 6.39 4.73 4.20
C PHE A 209 7.31 5.87 3.76
N ALA A 210 7.99 6.47 4.72
CA ALA A 210 9.05 7.44 4.51
C ALA A 210 10.10 7.33 5.62
N GLY A 211 11.28 7.87 5.42
CA GLY A 211 12.12 8.21 6.55
C GLY A 211 11.49 9.35 7.33
N VAL A 212 11.75 9.43 8.63
CA VAL A 212 11.19 10.46 9.49
C VAL A 212 12.23 10.95 10.50
N GLU A 213 12.28 12.26 10.70
CA GLU A 213 12.89 12.85 11.90
C GLU A 213 11.80 13.02 12.95
N HIS A 214 12.06 12.55 14.17
CA HIS A 214 11.09 12.58 15.24
C HIS A 214 11.72 12.97 16.58
N ARG A 215 10.91 13.52 17.47
CA ARG A 215 11.34 13.91 18.80
C ARG A 215 10.20 13.80 19.80
N MET A 216 10.47 13.17 20.94
CA MET A 216 9.52 13.06 22.07
C MET A 216 8.15 12.48 21.65
N GLY A 217 8.14 11.48 20.76
CA GLY A 217 6.90 10.86 20.30
C GLY A 217 6.15 11.68 19.23
N ASN A 218 6.81 12.63 18.57
CA ASN A 218 6.20 13.45 17.53
C ASN A 218 7.05 13.43 16.26
N ALA A 219 6.43 13.18 15.12
CA ALA A 219 7.02 13.36 13.80
C ALA A 219 7.29 14.86 13.57
N LEU A 220 8.47 15.17 13.08
CA LEU A 220 8.89 16.55 12.74
C LEU A 220 8.84 16.80 11.24
N HIS A 221 9.49 15.98 10.44
CA HIS A 221 9.45 16.02 8.98
C HIS A 221 9.86 14.69 8.36
N TYR A 222 9.41 14.47 7.14
CA TYR A 222 9.85 13.33 6.37
C TYR A 222 11.27 13.51 5.85
N THR A 223 12.00 12.42 5.77
CA THR A 223 13.34 12.37 5.24
C THR A 223 13.47 11.21 4.24
N GLN A 224 14.58 11.18 3.54
CA GLN A 224 14.92 10.01 2.74
C GLN A 224 15.03 8.76 3.64
N ILE A 225 14.53 7.62 3.19
CA ILE A 225 14.55 6.35 3.95
C ILE A 225 15.97 6.00 4.43
N LYS A 226 16.97 6.18 3.58
CA LYS A 226 18.38 5.90 3.91
C LYS A 226 18.93 6.76 5.05
N LYS A 227 18.40 7.97 5.26
CA LYS A 227 18.88 8.92 6.28
C LYS A 227 18.18 8.76 7.64
N SER A 228 17.00 8.15 7.66
CA SER A 228 16.22 7.93 8.87
C SER A 228 16.75 6.76 9.69
N ASP A 229 16.39 6.70 10.96
CA ASP A 229 16.52 5.50 11.80
C ASP A 229 15.40 4.47 11.51
N LEU A 230 14.27 4.89 10.96
CA LEU A 230 13.27 4.00 10.37
C LEU A 230 13.81 3.45 9.04
N LYS A 231 14.11 2.14 9.02
CA LYS A 231 14.61 1.43 7.84
C LYS A 231 13.51 0.59 7.20
N PHE A 232 13.57 0.43 5.89
CA PHE A 232 12.58 -0.40 5.18
C PHE A 232 12.94 -1.89 5.21
N GLU A 233 14.20 -2.24 5.38
CA GLU A 233 14.69 -3.62 5.36
C GLU A 233 13.95 -4.55 6.34
N PRO A 234 13.72 -4.18 7.62
CA PRO A 234 12.96 -5.02 8.54
C PRO A 234 11.50 -5.23 8.09
N PHE A 235 10.88 -4.21 7.50
CA PHE A 235 9.54 -4.35 6.95
C PHE A 235 9.52 -5.27 5.72
N ALA A 236 10.52 -5.14 4.84
CA ALA A 236 10.67 -6.03 3.69
C ALA A 236 10.87 -7.50 4.10
N GLU A 237 11.65 -7.76 5.18
CA GLU A 237 11.83 -9.10 5.74
C GLU A 237 10.50 -9.65 6.26
N TYR A 238 9.77 -8.89 7.06
CA TYR A 238 8.44 -9.28 7.55
C TYR A 238 7.47 -9.58 6.39
N LEU A 239 7.38 -8.69 5.40
CA LEU A 239 6.50 -8.89 4.24
C LEU A 239 6.85 -10.14 3.43
N ALA A 240 8.15 -10.45 3.30
CA ALA A 240 8.59 -11.64 2.60
C ALA A 240 8.25 -12.94 3.35
N GLU A 241 8.33 -12.93 4.68
CA GLU A 241 8.13 -14.10 5.54
C GLU A 241 6.66 -14.37 5.85
N GLU A 242 5.90 -13.33 6.16
CA GLU A 242 4.56 -13.41 6.73
C GLU A 242 3.49 -12.69 5.88
N GLY A 243 3.88 -12.00 4.80
CA GLY A 243 2.99 -11.12 4.03
C GLY A 243 1.92 -11.83 3.18
N ASP A 244 1.98 -13.15 3.03
CA ASP A 244 1.08 -13.91 2.14
C ASP A 244 -0.42 -13.78 2.48
N TRP A 245 -0.77 -13.35 3.70
CA TRP A 245 -2.16 -13.14 4.12
C TRP A 245 -2.69 -11.73 3.82
N MET A 246 -1.80 -10.81 3.43
CA MET A 246 -2.12 -9.39 3.23
C MET A 246 -2.28 -9.05 1.76
N ASP A 247 -3.30 -8.25 1.46
CA ASP A 247 -3.43 -7.45 0.23
C ASP A 247 -3.01 -6.03 0.59
N ILE A 248 -1.73 -5.69 0.32
CA ILE A 248 -1.11 -4.46 0.82
C ILE A 248 -0.54 -3.59 -0.32
N THR A 249 -0.95 -2.33 -0.33
CA THR A 249 -0.34 -1.30 -1.18
C THR A 249 0.50 -0.36 -0.32
N ILE A 250 1.76 -0.12 -0.69
CA ILE A 250 2.69 0.74 0.05
C ILE A 250 3.07 1.93 -0.82
N ILE A 251 2.72 3.13 -0.36
CA ILE A 251 3.04 4.40 -1.02
C ILE A 251 4.28 5.03 -0.37
N SER A 252 5.17 5.57 -1.19
CA SER A 252 6.33 6.34 -0.71
C SER A 252 5.96 7.79 -0.46
N ASP A 253 5.94 8.20 0.80
CA ASP A 253 5.80 9.60 1.24
C ASP A 253 7.16 10.31 1.36
N SER A 254 8.22 9.68 0.87
CA SER A 254 9.56 10.21 0.94
C SER A 254 9.73 11.44 0.03
N PRO A 255 10.58 12.42 0.44
CA PRO A 255 10.97 13.51 -0.46
C PRO A 255 11.65 13.06 -1.77
N LEU A 256 12.06 11.79 -1.88
CA LEU A 256 12.61 11.19 -3.10
C LEU A 256 11.57 10.44 -3.95
N LEU A 257 10.29 10.48 -3.56
CA LEU A 257 9.17 9.93 -4.32
C LEU A 257 9.46 8.51 -4.87
N GLU A 258 9.40 8.35 -6.20
CA GLU A 258 9.63 7.10 -6.92
C GLU A 258 11.02 6.48 -6.67
N HIS A 259 12.04 7.27 -6.36
CA HIS A 259 13.37 6.72 -6.07
C HIS A 259 13.39 5.92 -4.76
N ASP A 260 12.70 6.40 -3.72
CA ASP A 260 12.57 5.64 -2.48
C ASP A 260 11.53 4.51 -2.62
N ALA A 261 10.50 4.65 -3.47
CA ALA A 261 9.62 3.54 -3.84
C ALA A 261 10.39 2.39 -4.50
N MET A 262 11.26 2.70 -5.48
CA MET A 262 12.16 1.70 -6.09
C MET A 262 13.15 1.10 -5.09
N TYR A 263 13.63 1.90 -4.14
CA TYR A 263 14.48 1.39 -3.06
C TYR A 263 13.72 0.36 -2.21
N MET A 264 12.46 0.64 -1.85
CA MET A 264 11.60 -0.28 -1.12
C MET A 264 11.38 -1.57 -1.90
N LEU A 265 10.98 -1.48 -3.17
CA LEU A 265 10.77 -2.65 -4.04
C LEU A 265 12.03 -3.52 -4.13
N GLN A 266 13.21 -2.92 -4.35
CA GLN A 266 14.47 -3.66 -4.39
C GLN A 266 14.79 -4.40 -3.09
N HIS A 267 14.45 -3.83 -1.92
CA HIS A 267 14.67 -4.47 -0.63
C HIS A 267 13.70 -5.62 -0.40
N TYR A 268 12.45 -5.45 -0.79
CA TYR A 268 11.45 -6.52 -0.76
C TYR A 268 11.85 -7.71 -1.65
N ASP A 269 12.24 -7.44 -2.89
CA ASP A 269 12.70 -8.48 -3.83
C ASP A 269 13.90 -9.27 -3.28
N LYS A 270 14.87 -8.57 -2.70
CA LYS A 270 16.03 -9.20 -2.05
C LYS A 270 15.63 -10.07 -0.86
N ALA A 271 14.74 -9.59 0.00
CA ALA A 271 14.25 -10.35 1.16
C ALA A 271 13.52 -11.61 0.69
N ARG A 272 12.62 -11.48 -0.28
CA ARG A 272 11.88 -12.60 -0.88
C ARG A 272 12.82 -13.63 -1.54
N GLN A 273 13.78 -13.16 -2.32
CA GLN A 273 14.77 -14.06 -2.95
C GLN A 273 15.59 -14.82 -1.91
N ARG A 274 16.06 -14.14 -0.85
CA ARG A 274 16.78 -14.76 0.26
C ARG A 274 15.96 -15.85 0.95
N LEU A 275 14.69 -15.57 1.21
CA LEU A 275 13.78 -16.54 1.80
C LEU A 275 13.61 -17.80 0.92
N LEU A 276 13.43 -17.62 -0.40
CA LEU A 276 13.33 -18.73 -1.35
C LEU A 276 14.61 -19.60 -1.38
N GLU A 277 15.78 -18.97 -1.29
CA GLU A 277 17.07 -19.70 -1.22
C GLU A 277 17.19 -20.50 0.09
N ILE A 278 16.75 -19.95 1.22
CA ILE A 278 16.74 -20.66 2.52
C ILE A 278 15.79 -21.85 2.43
N ARG A 279 14.54 -21.65 2.00
CA ARG A 279 13.55 -22.73 1.85
C ARG A 279 14.03 -23.86 0.90
N ALA A 280 14.68 -23.49 -0.20
CA ALA A 280 15.24 -24.46 -1.14
C ALA A 280 16.46 -25.24 -0.56
N ARG A 281 17.24 -24.62 0.33
CA ARG A 281 18.33 -25.29 1.04
C ARG A 281 17.80 -26.28 2.06
N ASP A 282 16.79 -25.91 2.84
CA ASP A 282 16.17 -26.72 3.86
C ASP A 282 15.49 -27.96 3.24
N GLN A 283 14.77 -27.76 2.12
CA GLN A 283 14.18 -28.88 1.37
C GLN A 283 15.25 -29.87 0.87
N ARG A 284 16.38 -29.39 0.35
CA ARG A 284 17.49 -30.26 -0.06
C ARG A 284 18.10 -31.00 1.12
N GLY A 285 18.26 -30.33 2.27
CA GLY A 285 18.75 -30.95 3.50
C GLY A 285 17.81 -32.05 4.01
N MET A 286 16.49 -31.84 3.97
CA MET A 286 15.50 -32.85 4.33
C MET A 286 15.53 -34.07 3.40
N ILE A 287 15.63 -33.88 2.08
CA ILE A 287 15.72 -34.96 1.10
C ILE A 287 16.97 -35.80 1.35
N THR A 288 18.11 -35.16 1.63
CA THR A 288 19.37 -35.88 1.89
C THR A 288 19.29 -36.67 3.20
N ALA A 289 18.66 -36.10 4.25
CA ALA A 289 18.45 -36.77 5.53
C ALA A 289 17.50 -37.97 5.39
N THR A 290 16.44 -37.85 4.60
CA THR A 290 15.49 -38.93 4.36
C THR A 290 16.12 -40.07 3.54
N GLN A 291 16.99 -39.76 2.58
CA GLN A 291 17.75 -40.78 1.82
C GLN A 291 18.76 -41.49 2.69
N SER A 292 19.47 -40.81 3.60
CA SER A 292 20.42 -41.44 4.51
C SER A 292 19.76 -42.42 5.52
N VAL A 293 18.53 -42.13 5.95
CA VAL A 293 17.73 -43.02 6.81
C VAL A 293 17.23 -44.24 6.02
N ALA A 294 16.88 -44.07 4.73
CA ALA A 294 16.44 -45.17 3.89
C ALA A 294 17.59 -46.13 3.51
N ASP A 295 18.82 -45.59 3.39
CA ASP A 295 20.02 -46.40 3.11
C ASP A 295 20.47 -47.17 4.35
N ASP A 296 20.30 -46.67 5.58
CA ASP A 296 20.61 -47.34 6.85
C ASP A 296 19.63 -48.49 7.13
N ASP A 297 18.36 -48.40 6.73
CA ASP A 297 17.37 -49.48 6.86
C ASP A 297 17.54 -50.56 5.78
N SER A 298 18.22 -50.28 4.66
CA SER A 298 18.47 -51.24 3.60
C SER A 298 19.60 -52.21 3.92
N ASP A 299 20.53 -51.89 4.80
CA ASP A 299 21.62 -52.76 5.25
C ASP A 299 21.19 -53.81 6.30
N LEU A 300 19.97 -53.72 6.83
CA LEU A 300 19.38 -54.68 7.77
C LEU A 300 18.56 -55.81 7.12
N ILE A 301 18.31 -55.77 5.79
CA ILE A 301 17.58 -56.81 5.05
C ILE A 301 18.44 -57.30 3.89
N GLY A 302 19.59 -57.84 4.20
CA GLY A 302 20.45 -58.57 3.27
C GLY A 302 20.48 -60.05 3.59
N GLU A 303 19.51 -60.81 3.11
CA GLU A 303 19.72 -62.16 2.58
C GLU A 303 18.43 -62.76 2.01
N LYS A 304 18.57 -63.26 0.74
CA LYS A 304 17.67 -64.13 -0.02
C LYS A 304 16.59 -63.46 -0.85
N THR A 305 16.78 -63.24 -2.11
CA THR A 305 16.57 -64.28 -3.14
C THR A 305 16.93 -63.76 -4.52
N SER A 306 17.76 -64.47 -5.21
CA SER A 306 18.01 -64.40 -6.65
C SER A 306 16.80 -64.92 -7.45
N THR A 307 16.46 -64.30 -8.55
CA THR A 307 16.33 -64.80 -9.90
C THR A 307 15.26 -64.13 -10.75
N LEU A 308 15.70 -63.88 -11.97
CA LEU A 308 15.00 -63.85 -13.27
C LEU A 308 14.31 -62.56 -13.77
N LEU A 309 15.03 -61.93 -14.72
CA LEU A 309 14.64 -61.69 -16.15
C LEU A 309 13.31 -60.93 -16.38
N ASP A 310 13.18 -59.95 -17.18
CA ASP A 310 13.65 -59.70 -18.54
C ASP A 310 13.21 -58.32 -19.03
N SER A 311 14.03 -57.72 -19.82
CA SER A 311 13.88 -56.67 -20.82
C SER A 311 12.48 -56.20 -21.23
N LYS A 312 12.30 -54.84 -21.38
CA LYS A 312 11.87 -54.22 -22.64
C LYS A 312 12.03 -52.66 -22.60
N SER A 313 12.93 -52.21 -23.39
CA SER A 313 13.01 -51.13 -24.39
C SER A 313 12.05 -49.96 -24.33
N LEU A 314 12.71 -48.81 -24.35
CA LEU A 314 12.40 -47.44 -24.80
C LEU A 314 11.42 -47.26 -25.97
N PRO A 315 10.81 -46.08 -26.18
CA PRO A 315 11.53 -45.16 -27.06
C PRO A 315 11.58 -43.69 -26.64
N GLU A 316 12.68 -43.08 -27.04
CA GLU A 316 12.95 -41.63 -27.15
C GLU A 316 11.97 -40.94 -28.08
N GLN A 317 11.64 -39.70 -27.77
CA GLN A 317 11.32 -38.73 -28.82
C GLN A 317 12.02 -37.38 -28.57
N LYS A 318 12.65 -36.95 -29.67
CA LYS A 318 13.53 -35.82 -29.86
C LYS A 318 12.76 -34.49 -29.99
N SER A 319 13.40 -33.46 -29.45
CA SER A 319 13.57 -32.06 -29.86
C SER A 319 12.95 -31.55 -31.16
N SER A 320 12.46 -30.31 -31.11
CA SER A 320 12.83 -29.34 -32.14
C SER A 320 12.72 -27.89 -31.58
N ALA A 321 13.85 -27.24 -31.65
CA ALA A 321 14.03 -25.80 -31.51
C ALA A 321 13.58 -25.09 -32.79
N THR A 322 13.05 -23.90 -32.68
CA THR A 322 13.14 -22.92 -33.78
C THR A 322 13.24 -21.51 -33.20
N GLU A 323 14.38 -20.93 -33.44
CA GLU A 323 14.65 -19.48 -33.36
C GLU A 323 13.86 -18.72 -34.40
N SER A 324 13.45 -17.49 -34.09
CA SER A 324 13.42 -16.41 -35.07
C SER A 324 13.55 -15.05 -34.40
N GLU A 325 14.72 -14.47 -34.57
CA GLU A 325 14.98 -13.04 -34.45
C GLU A 325 14.11 -12.24 -35.43
N LYS A 326 13.62 -11.09 -34.98
CA LYS A 326 13.61 -9.88 -35.82
C LYS A 326 13.60 -8.60 -34.99
N SER A 327 14.67 -7.87 -35.18
CA SER A 327 14.92 -6.49 -34.83
C SER A 327 13.93 -5.54 -35.54
N SER A 328 13.47 -4.49 -34.86
CA SER A 328 13.18 -3.22 -35.51
C SER A 328 13.46 -2.05 -34.56
N LYS A 329 14.39 -1.24 -34.97
CA LYS A 329 14.71 0.10 -34.43
C LYS A 329 13.54 1.04 -34.69
N THR A 330 13.09 1.80 -33.70
CA THR A 330 12.37 3.05 -33.94
C THR A 330 12.77 4.13 -32.95
N LYS A 331 12.91 5.30 -33.50
CA LYS A 331 13.51 6.55 -33.07
C LYS A 331 12.94 7.14 -31.78
N THR A 332 13.88 7.67 -31.00
CA THR A 332 13.70 8.67 -29.93
C THR A 332 12.96 9.92 -30.45
N GLN A 333 11.90 10.29 -29.80
CA GLN A 333 11.36 11.66 -29.82
C GLN A 333 11.30 12.19 -28.40
N ASN A 334 11.95 13.33 -28.18
CA ASN A 334 11.94 14.14 -26.99
C ASN A 334 10.52 14.49 -26.56
N THR A 335 10.18 14.21 -25.31
CA THR A 335 9.00 14.76 -24.68
C THR A 335 9.43 15.61 -23.50
N ASN A 336 8.96 16.85 -23.49
CA ASN A 336 9.26 17.90 -22.52
C ASN A 336 8.89 17.48 -21.09
N MET A 337 9.86 17.58 -20.21
CA MET A 337 9.63 17.63 -18.77
C MET A 337 8.83 18.89 -18.44
N ILE A 338 7.67 18.70 -17.81
CA ILE A 338 6.94 19.78 -17.14
C ILE A 338 7.58 19.90 -15.75
N SER A 339 8.39 20.94 -15.57
CA SER A 339 8.88 21.34 -14.26
C SER A 339 7.75 22.07 -13.53
N PHE A 340 7.37 21.58 -12.35
CA PHE A 340 6.57 22.35 -11.41
C PHE A 340 7.48 23.37 -10.74
N GLU A 341 7.23 24.65 -10.95
CA GLU A 341 7.80 25.72 -10.13
C GLU A 341 7.09 25.70 -8.77
N GLU A 342 7.81 25.30 -7.74
CA GLU A 342 7.44 25.48 -6.34
C GLU A 342 7.62 26.95 -6.00
N GLU A 343 6.52 27.66 -5.75
CA GLU A 343 6.59 28.89 -4.97
C GLU A 343 6.87 28.51 -3.51
N GLU A 344 8.11 28.69 -3.09
CA GLU A 344 8.55 28.55 -1.71
C GLU A 344 7.89 29.66 -0.86
N ASP A 345 6.77 29.32 -0.21
CA ASP A 345 6.37 30.02 1.00
C ASP A 345 6.94 29.22 2.19
N GLU A 346 8.04 29.74 2.74
CA GLU A 346 8.61 29.30 4.02
C GLU A 346 7.62 29.56 5.15
N ASP A 347 6.75 28.59 5.45
CA ASP A 347 6.13 28.46 6.76
C ASP A 347 5.81 26.97 7.00
N ASP A 348 6.62 26.37 7.85
CA ASP A 348 6.50 25.11 8.59
C ASP A 348 5.45 24.10 8.07
N ILE A 349 5.88 23.24 7.14
CA ILE A 349 5.10 22.11 6.66
C ILE A 349 5.26 20.93 7.62
N PHE A 350 4.24 20.71 8.45
CA PHE A 350 3.98 19.45 9.15
C PHE A 350 2.49 19.15 9.25
#